data_16f8212128d5dc19ed198c7f28059e35
#
_entry.id   16f8212128d5dc19ed198c7f28059e35
#
_cell.length_a   1.000
_cell.length_b   1.000
_cell.length_c   1.000
_cell.angle_alpha   90.00
_cell.angle_beta   90.00
_cell.angle_gamma   90.00
#
_symmetry.space_group_name_H-M   'P 1'
#
loop_
_entity.id
_entity.type
_entity.pdbx_description
1 polymer ?
#
loop_
_entity_poly.entity_id
_entity_poly.type
_entity_poly.pdbx_seq_one_letter_code
_entity_poly.pdbx_strand_id
1 'polypeptide(L)'
;MFDRSIEDRVLPAARDNGVAVMINVPFGRGRVFQATQGVEIPEWAKDFGVDSWGKFFLKYTLGHPDVTVIIPGTIYPHHVVDNIGALKGRVPTQAERKSMVAFIEGL
;
A
#
# COMPACT_ATOMS: atom_id res chain seq x y z
N MET A 1 1.84 -4.07 -4.61
CA MET A 1 3.18 -4.39 -4.11
C MET A 1 3.81 -5.56 -4.85
N PHE A 2 3.14 -6.69 -5.05
CA PHE A 2 3.70 -7.81 -5.84
C PHE A 2 3.90 -7.47 -7.32
N ASP A 3 3.00 -6.70 -7.91
CA ASP A 3 3.18 -6.15 -9.25
C ASP A 3 3.39 -4.65 -9.12
N ARG A 4 4.58 -4.19 -9.48
CA ARG A 4 5.00 -2.80 -9.43
C ARG A 4 5.28 -2.21 -10.81
N SER A 5 4.91 -2.94 -11.86
CA SER A 5 5.22 -2.55 -13.25
C SER A 5 4.70 -1.15 -13.63
N ILE A 6 3.62 -0.70 -12.98
CA ILE A 6 3.08 0.65 -13.18
C ILE A 6 4.02 1.76 -12.68
N GLU A 7 4.90 1.46 -11.71
CA GLU A 7 5.84 2.43 -11.16
C GLU A 7 6.94 2.83 -12.17
N ASP A 8 7.21 1.96 -13.16
CA ASP A 8 8.28 2.18 -14.13
C ASP A 8 7.88 3.12 -15.28
N ARG A 9 6.63 3.05 -15.74
CA ARG A 9 6.18 3.80 -16.93
C ARG A 9 4.87 4.54 -16.72
N VAL A 10 3.86 3.92 -16.14
CA VAL A 10 2.50 4.48 -16.04
C VAL A 10 2.46 5.68 -15.11
N LEU A 11 3.00 5.53 -13.90
CA LEU A 11 3.01 6.61 -12.90
C LEU A 11 3.87 7.80 -13.36
N PRO A 12 5.09 7.61 -13.89
CA PRO A 12 5.86 8.71 -14.46
C PRO A 12 5.14 9.42 -15.61
N ALA A 13 4.51 8.68 -16.51
CA ALA A 13 3.76 9.26 -17.64
C ALA A 13 2.55 10.07 -17.16
N ALA A 14 1.82 9.58 -16.15
CA ALA A 14 0.69 10.30 -15.55
C ALA A 14 1.17 11.62 -14.91
N ARG A 15 2.23 11.57 -14.12
CA ARG A 15 2.84 12.78 -13.53
C ARG A 15 3.23 13.79 -14.58
N ASP A 16 3.96 13.36 -15.63
CA ASP A 16 4.50 14.25 -16.65
C ASP A 16 3.39 14.90 -17.50
N ASN A 17 2.21 14.29 -17.55
CA ASN A 17 1.03 14.81 -18.26
C ASN A 17 -0.04 15.42 -17.34
N GLY A 18 0.21 15.56 -16.05
CA GLY A 18 -0.73 16.14 -15.10
C GLY A 18 -2.01 15.31 -14.90
N VAL A 19 -1.90 13.98 -15.05
CA VAL A 19 -3.03 13.05 -14.93
C VAL A 19 -3.11 12.46 -13.52
N ALA A 20 -4.28 12.54 -12.89
CA ALA A 20 -4.54 11.90 -11.61
C ALA A 20 -4.57 10.37 -11.77
N VAL A 21 -4.06 9.66 -10.75
CA VAL A 21 -4.02 8.20 -10.75
C VAL A 21 -4.87 7.64 -9.63
N MET A 22 -5.84 6.81 -10.01
CA MET A 22 -6.69 6.05 -9.09
C MET A 22 -6.28 4.58 -9.10
N ILE A 23 -5.91 4.04 -7.95
CA ILE A 23 -5.55 2.63 -7.80
C ILE A 23 -6.77 1.83 -7.36
N ASN A 24 -7.17 0.88 -8.19
CA ASN A 24 -8.20 -0.11 -7.86
C ASN A 24 -7.56 -1.44 -7.44
N VAL A 25 -8.35 -2.30 -6.81
CA VAL A 25 -7.94 -3.65 -6.39
C VAL A 25 -6.57 -3.66 -5.66
N PRO A 26 -6.33 -2.76 -4.68
CA PRO A 26 -5.01 -2.56 -4.07
C PRO A 26 -4.48 -3.82 -3.37
N PHE A 27 -5.36 -4.73 -2.98
CA PHE A 27 -5.01 -5.98 -2.31
C PHE A 27 -4.88 -7.19 -3.26
N GLY A 28 -4.90 -6.97 -4.57
CA GLY A 28 -4.74 -8.04 -5.55
C GLY A 28 -5.73 -9.18 -5.37
N ARG A 29 -6.99 -8.86 -5.06
CA ARG A 29 -8.06 -9.84 -4.76
C ARG A 29 -7.71 -10.76 -3.59
N GLY A 30 -7.06 -10.23 -2.55
CA GLY A 30 -6.71 -10.96 -1.34
C GLY A 30 -5.36 -11.70 -1.39
N ARG A 31 -4.67 -11.73 -2.51
CA ARG A 31 -3.36 -12.42 -2.63
C ARG A 31 -2.32 -11.89 -1.65
N VAL A 32 -2.35 -10.60 -1.35
CA VAL A 32 -1.43 -10.00 -0.38
C VAL A 32 -1.63 -10.56 1.03
N PHE A 33 -2.87 -10.83 1.42
CA PHE A 33 -3.19 -11.40 2.74
C PHE A 33 -2.84 -12.89 2.83
N GLN A 34 -2.96 -13.62 1.72
CA GLN A 34 -2.52 -15.02 1.67
C GLN A 34 -1.00 -15.13 1.86
N ALA A 35 -0.24 -14.23 1.25
CA ALA A 35 1.22 -14.20 1.35
C ALA A 35 1.72 -13.81 2.75
N THR A 36 0.92 -13.09 3.53
CA THR A 36 1.29 -12.64 4.88
C THR A 36 0.58 -13.41 6.00
N GLN A 37 -0.09 -14.50 5.67
CA GLN A 37 -0.79 -15.32 6.65
C GLN A 37 0.21 -15.89 7.67
N GLY A 38 -0.05 -15.67 8.97
CA GLY A 38 0.82 -16.12 10.05
C GLY A 38 2.11 -15.32 10.23
N VAL A 39 2.29 -14.26 9.45
CA VAL A 39 3.44 -13.36 9.57
C VAL A 39 3.06 -12.15 10.42
N GLU A 40 3.90 -11.81 11.39
CA GLU A 40 3.72 -10.60 12.20
C GLU A 40 4.16 -9.35 11.43
N ILE A 41 3.46 -8.24 11.67
CA ILE A 41 3.85 -6.94 11.14
C ILE A 41 5.18 -6.53 11.74
N PRO A 42 6.17 -6.16 10.90
CA PRO A 42 7.48 -5.76 11.42
C PRO A 42 7.37 -4.50 12.29
N GLU A 43 8.11 -4.49 13.41
CA GLU A 43 8.02 -3.43 14.42
C GLU A 43 8.26 -2.02 13.84
N TRP A 44 9.24 -1.90 12.93
CA TRP A 44 9.55 -0.62 12.28
C TRP A 44 8.39 -0.02 11.47
N ALA A 45 7.42 -0.85 11.02
CA ALA A 45 6.26 -0.35 10.29
C ALA A 45 5.28 0.40 11.19
N LYS A 46 5.32 0.16 12.51
CA LYS A 46 4.50 0.87 13.48
C LYS A 46 4.88 2.35 13.59
N ASP A 47 6.11 2.74 13.25
CA ASP A 47 6.60 4.11 13.29
C ASP A 47 5.81 5.06 12.37
N PHE A 48 5.17 4.51 11.33
CA PHE A 48 4.26 5.28 10.47
C PHE A 48 2.81 4.78 10.52
N GLY A 49 2.41 4.17 11.67
CA GLY A 49 1.01 3.87 11.98
C GLY A 49 0.47 2.62 11.30
N VAL A 50 1.32 1.62 11.04
CA VAL A 50 0.90 0.32 10.50
C VAL A 50 0.72 -0.66 11.66
N ASP A 51 -0.52 -1.09 11.88
CA ASP A 51 -0.92 -2.09 12.87
C ASP A 51 -1.77 -3.21 12.27
N SER A 52 -1.98 -3.17 10.94
CA SER A 52 -2.65 -4.22 10.17
C SER A 52 -1.99 -4.41 8.80
N TRP A 53 -2.14 -5.59 8.22
CA TRP A 53 -1.68 -5.84 6.85
C TRP A 53 -2.42 -5.00 5.82
N GLY A 54 -3.71 -4.70 6.04
CA GLY A 54 -4.45 -3.75 5.20
C GLY A 54 -3.77 -2.38 5.15
N LYS A 55 -3.44 -1.81 6.31
CA LYS A 55 -2.71 -0.54 6.40
C LYS A 55 -1.31 -0.62 5.80
N PHE A 56 -0.61 -1.75 5.98
CA PHE A 56 0.72 -1.96 5.39
C PHE A 56 0.68 -1.76 3.87
N PHE A 57 -0.20 -2.48 3.19
CA PHE A 57 -0.29 -2.40 1.73
C PHE A 57 -0.86 -1.07 1.23
N LEU A 58 -1.84 -0.49 1.93
CA LEU A 58 -2.39 0.82 1.56
C LEU A 58 -1.37 1.94 1.75
N LYS A 59 -0.65 1.95 2.86
CA LYS A 59 0.39 2.98 3.09
C LYS A 59 1.57 2.86 2.13
N TYR A 60 1.95 1.64 1.73
CA TYR A 60 2.92 1.46 0.65
C TYR A 60 2.49 2.21 -0.62
N THR A 61 1.24 2.03 -1.02
CA THR A 61 0.70 2.66 -2.23
C THR A 61 0.52 4.16 -2.06
N LEU A 62 -0.02 4.61 -0.91
CA LEU A 62 -0.17 6.04 -0.58
C LEU A 62 1.17 6.79 -0.49
N GLY A 63 2.24 6.09 -0.14
CA GLY A 63 3.59 6.66 -0.09
C GLY A 63 4.22 6.94 -1.45
N HIS A 64 3.57 6.54 -2.56
CA HIS A 64 4.03 6.88 -3.89
C HIS A 64 3.53 8.28 -4.27
N PRO A 65 4.43 9.24 -4.63
CA PRO A 65 4.05 10.63 -4.86
C PRO A 65 3.10 10.83 -6.05
N ASP A 66 3.10 9.92 -7.02
CA ASP A 66 2.28 10.00 -8.23
C ASP A 66 0.92 9.29 -8.10
N VAL A 67 0.62 8.68 -6.96
CA VAL A 67 -0.69 8.09 -6.66
C VAL A 67 -1.60 9.16 -6.05
N THR A 68 -2.78 9.34 -6.63
CA THR A 68 -3.75 10.35 -6.19
C THR A 68 -4.73 9.78 -5.17
N VAL A 69 -5.31 8.61 -5.48
CA VAL A 69 -6.36 8.00 -4.65
C VAL A 69 -6.33 6.48 -4.78
N ILE A 70 -6.74 5.79 -3.72
CA ILE A 70 -6.88 4.33 -3.69
C ILE A 70 -8.32 4.00 -3.32
N ILE A 71 -8.92 3.03 -4.02
CA ILE A 71 -10.30 2.58 -3.79
C ILE A 71 -10.35 1.10 -3.38
N PRO A 72 -10.04 0.76 -2.13
CA PRO A 72 -10.20 -0.60 -1.63
C PRO A 72 -11.68 -0.94 -1.45
N GLY A 73 -12.16 -1.97 -2.14
CA GLY A 73 -13.53 -2.47 -1.97
C GLY A 73 -13.61 -3.54 -0.89
N THR A 74 -14.67 -3.50 -0.09
CA THR A 74 -14.98 -4.54 0.91
C THR A 74 -16.47 -4.56 1.24
N ILE A 75 -16.96 -5.73 1.65
CA ILE A 75 -18.33 -5.90 2.17
C ILE A 75 -18.37 -5.90 3.71
N TYR A 76 -17.23 -5.83 4.37
CA TYR A 76 -17.12 -5.88 5.83
C TYR A 76 -16.88 -4.48 6.41
N PRO A 77 -17.79 -3.95 7.26
CA PRO A 77 -17.64 -2.60 7.85
C PRO A 77 -16.34 -2.39 8.60
N HIS A 78 -15.85 -3.40 9.33
CA HIS A 78 -14.59 -3.29 10.08
C HIS A 78 -13.37 -3.15 9.15
N HIS A 79 -13.40 -3.71 7.94
CA HIS A 79 -12.35 -3.47 6.95
C HIS A 79 -12.38 -2.03 6.41
N VAL A 80 -13.57 -1.41 6.32
CA VAL A 80 -13.67 0.01 5.93
C VAL A 80 -12.96 0.89 6.97
N VAL A 81 -13.22 0.63 8.25
CA VAL A 81 -12.58 1.38 9.35
C VAL A 81 -11.06 1.20 9.32
N ASP A 82 -10.58 -0.02 9.13
CA ASP A 82 -9.16 -0.30 9.02
C ASP A 82 -8.50 0.40 7.81
N ASN A 83 -9.15 0.31 6.65
CA ASN A 83 -8.68 0.95 5.42
C ASN A 83 -8.57 2.48 5.55
N ILE A 84 -9.60 3.13 6.14
CA ILE A 84 -9.58 4.57 6.42
C ILE A 84 -8.47 4.92 7.41
N GLY A 85 -8.19 4.02 8.36
CA GLY A 85 -7.08 4.17 9.29
C GLY A 85 -5.70 4.33 8.63
N ALA A 86 -5.54 3.83 7.40
CA ALA A 86 -4.31 4.04 6.62
C ALA A 86 -4.03 5.51 6.26
N LEU A 87 -5.04 6.37 6.31
CA LEU A 87 -4.89 7.82 6.09
C LEU A 87 -4.37 8.56 7.33
N LYS A 88 -4.37 7.93 8.50
CA LYS A 88 -3.89 8.54 9.73
C LYS A 88 -2.37 8.47 9.83
N GLY A 89 -1.78 9.54 10.40
CA GLY A 89 -0.35 9.65 10.53
C GLY A 89 0.34 9.90 9.19
N ARG A 90 1.66 9.74 9.18
CA ARG A 90 2.46 9.95 7.98
C ARG A 90 2.44 8.74 7.03
N VAL A 91 2.74 8.97 5.77
CA VAL A 91 3.03 7.91 4.80
C VAL A 91 4.51 7.51 4.88
N PRO A 92 4.86 6.28 4.45
CA PRO A 92 6.26 5.86 4.42
C PRO A 92 7.08 6.69 3.42
N THR A 93 8.32 6.95 3.76
CA THR A 93 9.32 7.53 2.87
C THR A 93 9.68 6.54 1.75
N GLN A 94 10.39 7.00 0.73
CA GLN A 94 10.86 6.11 -0.35
C GLN A 94 11.81 5.02 0.17
N ALA A 95 12.64 5.32 1.17
CA ALA A 95 13.51 4.34 1.81
C ALA A 95 12.69 3.27 2.55
N GLU A 96 11.68 3.69 3.31
CA GLU A 96 10.77 2.78 4.00
C GLU A 96 9.95 1.93 3.02
N ARG A 97 9.47 2.50 1.90
CA ARG A 97 8.82 1.72 0.84
C ARG A 97 9.73 0.62 0.28
N LYS A 98 11.02 0.91 0.09
CA LYS A 98 12.00 -0.11 -0.33
C LYS A 98 12.14 -1.21 0.73
N SER A 99 12.20 -0.85 2.00
CA SER A 99 12.23 -1.82 3.12
C SER A 99 10.95 -2.67 3.17
N MET A 100 9.79 -2.08 2.91
CA MET A 100 8.52 -2.81 2.82
C MET A 100 8.54 -3.84 1.69
N VAL A 101 9.07 -3.48 0.52
CA VAL A 101 9.23 -4.42 -0.61
C VAL A 101 10.18 -5.55 -0.24
N ALA A 102 11.37 -5.23 0.28
CA ALA A 102 12.37 -6.22 0.64
C ALA A 102 11.84 -7.21 1.70
N PHE A 103 11.07 -6.72 2.67
CA PHE A 103 10.44 -7.57 3.67
C PHE A 103 9.46 -8.57 3.04
N ILE A 104 8.58 -8.10 2.16
CA ILE A 104 7.60 -8.97 1.48
C ILE A 104 8.27 -9.96 0.53
N GLU A 105 9.31 -9.55 -0.19
CA GLU A 105 10.05 -10.44 -1.09
C GLU A 105 10.90 -11.48 -0.35
N GLY A 106 11.21 -11.25 0.93
CA GLY A 106 11.93 -12.17 1.80
C GLY A 106 11.04 -13.22 2.50
N LEU A 107 9.73 -13.12 2.36
CA LEU A 107 8.79 -14.10 2.91
C LEU A 107 8.77 -15.34 2.03
#